data_9f65eef392ef0f27b2fcfc415a191acd
#
_entry.id   9f65eef392ef0f27b2fcfc415a191acd
#
_cell.length_a   1.000
_cell.length_b   1.000
_cell.length_c   1.000
_cell.angle_alpha   90.00
_cell.angle_beta   90.00
_cell.angle_gamma   90.00
#
_symmetry.space_group_name_H-M   'P 1'
#
loop_
_entity.id
_entity.type
_entity.pdbx_description
1 polymer ?
#
loop_
_entity_poly.entity_id
_entity_poly.type
_entity_poly.pdbx_seq_one_letter_code
_entity_poly.pdbx_strand_id
1 'polypeptide(L)'
;MNLRGLLKFVSGNLERKTLLFVLVPLIFLAHFGTLAFACFWFPGTYDWRYRVISSLISPWNNPEFHWIPSAGIAGTGLLMIPFAGYIKRRVRVASRLGANIGAFAFGNGVIWLILAALIVSQHHHANSMLPRLHEMCARTSALGLGTGMFVFCSCAIKGYFIPVIGNKTFNLQLLVSWILMTLPPILVALSECLLLATYAHFTWSTAVYHALKNSVAWHLAFWEWVGSATVFLFLLSSALFLPEHTYE
;
A
#
# COMPACT_ATOMS: atom_id res chain seq x y z
N MET A 1 -21.95 -15.34 6.49
CA MET A 1 -22.15 -13.86 6.36
C MET A 1 -23.33 -13.65 5.43
N ASN A 2 -24.36 -12.92 5.84
CA ASN A 2 -25.50 -12.63 4.95
C ASN A 2 -25.15 -11.54 3.94
N LEU A 3 -25.90 -11.42 2.84
CA LEU A 3 -25.64 -10.45 1.76
C LEU A 3 -25.53 -9.01 2.25
N ARG A 4 -26.37 -8.62 3.23
CA ARG A 4 -26.32 -7.27 3.85
C ARG A 4 -25.01 -7.03 4.61
N GLY A 5 -24.48 -8.04 5.29
CA GLY A 5 -23.19 -7.96 5.97
C GLY A 5 -22.03 -7.81 4.98
N LEU A 6 -22.06 -8.55 3.85
CA LEU A 6 -21.08 -8.42 2.79
C LEU A 6 -21.11 -7.02 2.15
N LEU A 7 -22.30 -6.50 1.86
CA LEU A 7 -22.43 -5.14 1.31
C LEU A 7 -21.94 -4.06 2.27
N LYS A 8 -22.22 -4.19 3.58
CA LYS A 8 -21.66 -3.29 4.60
C LYS A 8 -20.14 -3.35 4.66
N PHE A 9 -19.57 -4.56 4.58
CA PHE A 9 -18.13 -4.76 4.56
C PHE A 9 -17.51 -4.09 3.33
N VAL A 10 -17.91 -4.47 2.12
CA VAL A 10 -17.33 -3.93 0.87
C VAL A 10 -17.51 -2.42 0.75
N SER A 11 -18.68 -1.88 1.17
CA SER A 11 -18.90 -0.44 1.17
C SER A 11 -18.13 0.30 2.27
N GLY A 12 -17.42 -0.41 3.17
CA GLY A 12 -16.74 0.17 4.34
C GLY A 12 -17.71 0.81 5.33
N ASN A 13 -18.98 0.36 5.39
CA ASN A 13 -19.96 0.82 6.40
C ASN A 13 -19.76 0.07 7.71
N LEU A 14 -18.60 0.28 8.31
CA LEU A 14 -18.13 -0.38 9.52
C LEU A 14 -17.91 0.65 10.63
N GLU A 15 -18.13 0.20 11.87
CA GLU A 15 -17.79 0.98 13.04
C GLU A 15 -16.29 1.12 13.20
N ARG A 16 -15.81 2.25 13.74
CA ARG A 16 -14.41 2.49 14.06
C ARG A 16 -13.82 1.35 14.92
N LYS A 17 -14.56 0.88 15.92
CA LYS A 17 -14.12 -0.22 16.78
C LYS A 17 -13.79 -1.48 16.00
N THR A 18 -14.63 -1.86 15.03
CA THR A 18 -14.39 -3.03 14.17
C THR A 18 -13.10 -2.86 13.33
N LEU A 19 -12.87 -1.65 12.80
CA LEU A 19 -11.64 -1.36 12.07
C LEU A 19 -10.40 -1.47 12.96
N LEU A 20 -10.42 -0.81 14.12
CA LEU A 20 -9.25 -0.74 15.01
C LEU A 20 -8.94 -2.05 15.70
N PHE A 21 -9.95 -2.75 16.22
CA PHE A 21 -9.74 -3.91 17.08
C PHE A 21 -9.86 -5.25 16.35
N VAL A 22 -10.36 -5.26 15.11
CA VAL A 22 -10.48 -6.49 14.31
C VAL A 22 -9.68 -6.39 13.03
N LEU A 23 -10.00 -5.43 12.14
CA LEU A 23 -9.40 -5.42 10.81
C LEU A 23 -7.93 -5.03 10.82
N VAL A 24 -7.54 -3.96 11.54
CA VAL A 24 -6.14 -3.52 11.61
C VAL A 24 -5.23 -4.61 12.20
N PRO A 25 -5.54 -5.25 13.35
CA PRO A 25 -4.75 -6.38 13.84
C PRO A 25 -4.70 -7.57 12.88
N LEU A 26 -5.81 -7.91 12.22
CA LEU A 26 -5.84 -9.01 11.25
C LEU A 26 -4.98 -8.68 10.01
N ILE A 27 -5.03 -7.45 9.51
CA ILE A 27 -4.15 -6.98 8.41
C ILE A 27 -2.70 -7.10 8.84
N PHE A 28 -2.36 -6.64 10.05
CA PHE A 28 -1.00 -6.72 10.58
C PHE A 28 -0.50 -8.18 10.64
N LEU A 29 -1.31 -9.07 11.21
CA LEU A 29 -0.96 -10.48 11.32
C LEU A 29 -0.88 -11.18 9.96
N ALA A 30 -1.86 -10.91 9.07
CA ALA A 30 -1.88 -11.50 7.73
C ALA A 30 -0.69 -11.02 6.89
N HIS A 31 -0.27 -9.77 7.00
CA HIS A 31 0.85 -9.24 6.23
C HIS A 31 2.19 -9.50 6.94
N PHE A 32 2.43 -8.81 8.04
CA PHE A 32 3.75 -8.84 8.69
C PHE A 32 4.01 -10.16 9.42
N GLY A 33 2.97 -10.80 9.97
CA GLY A 33 3.12 -12.10 10.62
C GLY A 33 3.54 -13.19 9.64
N THR A 34 2.92 -13.26 8.46
CA THR A 34 3.29 -14.25 7.44
C THR A 34 4.63 -13.95 6.77
N LEU A 35 4.96 -12.66 6.58
CA LEU A 35 6.28 -12.25 6.10
C LEU A 35 7.38 -12.57 7.11
N ALA A 36 7.16 -12.30 8.40
CA ALA A 36 8.11 -12.63 9.46
C ALA A 36 8.35 -14.15 9.56
N PHE A 37 7.27 -14.94 9.48
CA PHE A 37 7.36 -16.39 9.38
C PHE A 37 8.23 -16.82 8.19
N ALA A 38 7.95 -16.28 7.00
CA ALA A 38 8.69 -16.62 5.78
C ALA A 38 10.16 -16.16 5.83
N CYS A 39 10.47 -15.03 6.47
CA CYS A 39 11.84 -14.59 6.71
C CYS A 39 12.61 -15.56 7.62
N PHE A 40 11.94 -16.03 8.69
CA PHE A 40 12.54 -16.94 9.65
C PHE A 40 12.89 -18.32 9.04
N TRP A 41 12.00 -18.84 8.18
CA TRP A 41 12.17 -20.14 7.50
C TRP A 41 12.76 -20.03 6.09
N PHE A 42 13.29 -18.85 5.74
CA PHE A 42 13.87 -18.65 4.41
C PHE A 42 15.15 -19.50 4.23
N PRO A 43 15.31 -20.19 3.09
CA PRO A 43 16.53 -20.94 2.81
C PRO A 43 17.76 -20.02 2.81
N GLY A 44 18.61 -20.14 3.81
CA GLY A 44 19.75 -19.26 4.03
C GLY A 44 19.35 -17.97 4.76
N THR A 45 20.12 -16.88 4.56
CA THR A 45 19.87 -15.59 5.22
C THR A 45 18.99 -14.67 4.38
N TYR A 46 17.91 -14.20 4.96
CA TYR A 46 17.08 -13.16 4.35
C TYR A 46 17.53 -11.77 4.83
N ASP A 47 18.16 -11.01 3.93
CA ASP A 47 18.49 -9.61 4.20
C ASP A 47 17.43 -8.70 3.56
N TRP A 48 16.52 -8.17 4.39
CA TRP A 48 15.42 -7.31 3.99
C TRP A 48 15.86 -6.01 3.29
N ARG A 49 17.13 -5.60 3.44
CA ARG A 49 17.67 -4.39 2.81
C ARG A 49 17.91 -4.59 1.30
N TYR A 50 18.21 -5.83 0.90
CA TYR A 50 18.63 -6.17 -0.45
C TYR A 50 17.76 -7.22 -1.13
N ARG A 51 16.93 -7.94 -0.36
CA ARG A 51 16.00 -8.94 -0.90
C ARG A 51 14.56 -8.42 -0.86
N VAL A 52 13.92 -8.40 -2.02
CA VAL A 52 12.52 -7.98 -2.21
C VAL A 52 11.54 -8.92 -1.51
N ILE A 53 10.40 -8.40 -1.08
CA ILE A 53 9.32 -9.22 -0.48
C ILE A 53 8.87 -10.32 -1.44
N SER A 54 8.87 -10.05 -2.75
CA SER A 54 8.52 -11.04 -3.76
C SER A 54 9.40 -12.29 -3.75
N SER A 55 10.62 -12.23 -3.20
CA SER A 55 11.44 -13.44 -3.02
C SER A 55 10.91 -14.38 -1.94
N LEU A 56 10.17 -13.88 -0.94
CA LEU A 56 9.53 -14.70 0.09
C LEU A 56 8.33 -15.49 -0.45
N ILE A 57 7.61 -14.92 -1.43
CA ILE A 57 6.46 -15.58 -2.08
C ILE A 57 6.86 -16.39 -3.31
N SER A 58 8.13 -16.37 -3.71
CA SER A 58 8.62 -17.11 -4.88
C SER A 58 8.88 -18.58 -4.52
N PRO A 59 8.25 -19.56 -5.20
CA PRO A 59 8.55 -20.98 -5.01
C PRO A 59 10.01 -21.34 -5.30
N TRP A 60 10.69 -20.55 -6.12
CA TRP A 60 12.12 -20.73 -6.42
C TRP A 60 13.02 -20.36 -5.24
N ASN A 61 12.73 -19.22 -4.61
CA ASN A 61 13.56 -18.72 -3.50
C ASN A 61 13.16 -19.29 -2.14
N ASN A 62 11.89 -19.67 -1.99
CA ASN A 62 11.30 -20.20 -0.76
C ASN A 62 10.41 -21.42 -1.08
N PRO A 63 10.98 -22.56 -1.46
CA PRO A 63 10.23 -23.69 -2.02
C PRO A 63 9.21 -24.30 -1.04
N GLU A 64 9.49 -24.29 0.25
CA GLU A 64 8.63 -24.94 1.25
C GLU A 64 7.49 -24.04 1.73
N PHE A 65 7.74 -22.73 1.92
CA PHE A 65 6.82 -21.86 2.64
C PHE A 65 6.33 -20.64 1.83
N HIS A 66 6.63 -20.55 0.53
CA HIS A 66 6.22 -19.43 -0.34
C HIS A 66 4.72 -19.14 -0.32
N TRP A 67 3.89 -20.15 -0.15
CA TRP A 67 2.43 -20.04 -0.16
C TRP A 67 1.88 -19.33 1.09
N ILE A 68 2.60 -19.36 2.23
CA ILE A 68 2.17 -18.71 3.48
C ILE A 68 2.14 -17.18 3.31
N PRO A 69 3.26 -16.49 2.95
CA PRO A 69 3.22 -15.05 2.70
C PRO A 69 2.37 -14.70 1.49
N SER A 70 2.26 -15.54 0.47
CA SER A 70 1.36 -15.33 -0.66
C SER A 70 -0.10 -15.26 -0.21
N ALA A 71 -0.56 -16.24 0.57
CA ALA A 71 -1.89 -16.23 1.16
C ALA A 71 -2.09 -15.06 2.15
N GLY A 72 -1.05 -14.72 2.92
CA GLY A 72 -1.07 -13.60 3.85
C GLY A 72 -1.26 -12.25 3.15
N ILE A 73 -0.52 -11.99 2.07
CA ILE A 73 -0.64 -10.76 1.28
C ILE A 73 -2.00 -10.69 0.56
N ALA A 74 -2.47 -11.81 -0.02
CA ALA A 74 -3.80 -11.87 -0.64
C ALA A 74 -4.91 -11.62 0.41
N GLY A 75 -4.81 -12.24 1.58
CA GLY A 75 -5.71 -12.02 2.71
C GLY A 75 -5.69 -10.57 3.21
N THR A 76 -4.49 -9.97 3.29
CA THR A 76 -4.32 -8.54 3.58
C THR A 76 -5.11 -7.68 2.60
N GLY A 77 -4.97 -7.92 1.29
CA GLY A 77 -5.74 -7.21 0.27
C GLY A 77 -7.25 -7.32 0.50
N LEU A 78 -7.76 -8.53 0.76
CA LEU A 78 -9.18 -8.72 1.05
C LEU A 78 -9.65 -7.93 2.29
N LEU A 79 -8.84 -7.92 3.35
CA LEU A 79 -9.14 -7.17 4.58
C LEU A 79 -9.05 -5.64 4.38
N MET A 80 -8.30 -5.17 3.38
CA MET A 80 -8.17 -3.74 3.05
C MET A 80 -9.36 -3.19 2.25
N ILE A 81 -10.16 -4.02 1.57
CA ILE A 81 -11.29 -3.58 0.74
C ILE A 81 -12.19 -2.56 1.44
N PRO A 82 -12.65 -2.78 2.69
CA PRO A 82 -13.56 -1.85 3.34
C PRO A 82 -12.96 -0.47 3.62
N PHE A 83 -11.63 -0.35 3.69
CA PHE A 83 -10.99 0.94 3.98
C PHE A 83 -11.20 1.97 2.87
N ALA A 84 -11.23 1.55 1.60
CA ALA A 84 -11.52 2.45 0.48
C ALA A 84 -12.88 3.16 0.67
N GLY A 85 -13.91 2.40 1.01
CA GLY A 85 -15.25 2.94 1.28
C GLY A 85 -15.34 3.73 2.58
N TYR A 86 -14.66 3.26 3.64
CA TYR A 86 -14.62 3.93 4.93
C TYR A 86 -14.00 5.33 4.84
N ILE A 87 -12.83 5.45 4.20
CA ILE A 87 -12.14 6.72 4.01
C ILE A 87 -12.95 7.63 3.08
N LYS A 88 -13.41 7.11 1.93
CA LYS A 88 -14.22 7.84 0.96
C LYS A 88 -15.37 8.60 1.62
N ARG A 89 -16.15 7.93 2.47
CA ARG A 89 -17.32 8.55 3.11
C ARG A 89 -16.95 9.71 4.01
N ARG A 90 -15.80 9.65 4.66
CA ARG A 90 -15.35 10.67 5.60
C ARG A 90 -14.67 11.85 4.94
N VAL A 91 -13.92 11.62 3.86
CA VAL A 91 -13.25 12.72 3.13
C VAL A 91 -14.17 13.37 2.09
N ARG A 92 -15.34 12.77 1.80
CA ARG A 92 -16.35 13.29 0.85
C ARG A 92 -16.84 14.70 1.21
N VAL A 93 -16.87 15.04 2.49
CA VAL A 93 -17.23 16.38 2.97
C VAL A 93 -16.31 17.46 2.42
N ALA A 94 -15.02 17.18 2.24
CA ALA A 94 -14.05 18.12 1.69
C ALA A 94 -14.05 18.14 0.15
N SER A 95 -14.25 16.98 -0.49
CA SER A 95 -14.30 16.86 -1.95
C SER A 95 -14.97 15.54 -2.38
N ARG A 96 -16.16 15.63 -2.96
CA ARG A 96 -16.89 14.47 -3.49
C ARG A 96 -16.12 13.78 -4.62
N LEU A 97 -15.57 14.57 -5.55
CA LEU A 97 -14.80 14.06 -6.68
C LEU A 97 -13.50 13.39 -6.19
N GLY A 98 -12.73 14.10 -5.37
CA GLY A 98 -11.48 13.54 -4.80
C GLY A 98 -11.72 12.27 -4.00
N ALA A 99 -12.76 12.21 -3.18
CA ALA A 99 -13.13 11.00 -2.43
C ALA A 99 -13.44 9.80 -3.35
N ASN A 100 -14.10 10.03 -4.49
CA ASN A 100 -14.38 8.98 -5.47
C ASN A 100 -13.11 8.50 -6.18
N ILE A 101 -12.28 9.45 -6.65
CA ILE A 101 -11.00 9.13 -7.33
C ILE A 101 -10.07 8.39 -6.38
N GLY A 102 -9.92 8.87 -5.14
CA GLY A 102 -9.07 8.23 -4.13
C GLY A 102 -9.52 6.81 -3.81
N ALA A 103 -10.84 6.61 -3.63
CA ALA A 103 -11.38 5.27 -3.36
C ALA A 103 -11.24 4.32 -4.55
N PHE A 104 -11.43 4.80 -5.77
CA PHE A 104 -11.22 4.01 -6.98
C PHE A 104 -9.76 3.62 -7.13
N ALA A 105 -8.83 4.57 -7.03
CA ALA A 105 -7.40 4.30 -7.14
C ALA A 105 -6.91 3.33 -6.05
N PHE A 106 -7.28 3.59 -4.78
CA PHE A 106 -6.93 2.73 -3.66
C PHE A 106 -7.51 1.32 -3.81
N GLY A 107 -8.79 1.20 -4.13
CA GLY A 107 -9.46 -0.09 -4.34
C GLY A 107 -8.87 -0.87 -5.52
N ASN A 108 -8.54 -0.19 -6.62
CA ASN A 108 -7.83 -0.78 -7.74
C ASN A 108 -6.45 -1.30 -7.32
N GLY A 109 -5.69 -0.50 -6.55
CA GLY A 109 -4.41 -0.93 -5.99
C GLY A 109 -4.52 -2.18 -5.11
N VAL A 110 -5.57 -2.28 -4.29
CA VAL A 110 -5.86 -3.48 -3.48
C VAL A 110 -6.13 -4.72 -4.35
N ILE A 111 -6.90 -4.57 -5.44
CA ILE A 111 -7.16 -5.69 -6.36
C ILE A 111 -5.85 -6.19 -6.99
N TRP A 112 -5.00 -5.27 -7.46
CA TRP A 112 -3.71 -5.63 -8.03
C TRP A 112 -2.73 -6.22 -7.00
N LEU A 113 -2.84 -5.84 -5.71
CA LEU A 113 -2.08 -6.48 -4.62
C LEU A 113 -2.46 -7.95 -4.46
N ILE A 114 -3.77 -8.25 -4.48
CA ILE A 114 -4.27 -9.62 -4.42
C ILE A 114 -3.76 -10.43 -5.63
N LEU A 115 -3.85 -9.86 -6.83
CA LEU A 115 -3.38 -10.51 -8.04
C LEU A 115 -1.86 -10.74 -8.01
N ALA A 116 -1.08 -9.76 -7.57
CA ALA A 116 0.37 -9.91 -7.41
C ALA A 116 0.72 -11.05 -6.44
N ALA A 117 -0.02 -11.19 -5.34
CA ALA A 117 0.20 -12.26 -4.38
C ALA A 117 -0.15 -13.66 -4.94
N LEU A 118 -1.14 -13.75 -5.82
CA LEU A 118 -1.61 -15.01 -6.40
C LEU A 118 -0.85 -15.42 -7.66
N ILE A 119 -0.33 -14.45 -8.42
CA ILE A 119 0.44 -14.69 -9.65
C ILE A 119 1.91 -14.82 -9.27
N VAL A 120 2.30 -16.02 -8.83
CA VAL A 120 3.69 -16.31 -8.46
C VAL A 120 4.34 -17.17 -9.53
N SER A 121 5.52 -16.73 -10.01
CA SER A 121 6.25 -17.49 -11.02
C SER A 121 6.98 -18.69 -10.42
N GLN A 122 6.73 -19.87 -10.98
CA GLN A 122 7.43 -21.09 -10.61
C GLN A 122 8.78 -21.27 -11.33
N HIS A 123 9.07 -20.49 -12.37
CA HIS A 123 10.24 -20.70 -13.24
C HIS A 123 11.08 -19.43 -13.41
N HIS A 124 12.40 -19.61 -13.31
CA HIS A 124 13.39 -18.53 -13.46
C HIS A 124 13.69 -18.15 -14.93
N HIS A 125 12.82 -18.52 -15.87
CA HIS A 125 13.03 -18.09 -17.26
C HIS A 125 12.65 -16.61 -17.40
N ALA A 126 13.63 -15.75 -17.54
CA ALA A 126 13.49 -14.29 -17.70
C ALA A 126 12.53 -13.89 -18.84
N ASN A 127 12.28 -14.80 -19.77
CA ASN A 127 11.36 -14.61 -20.90
C ASN A 127 9.95 -15.18 -20.66
N SER A 128 9.65 -15.76 -19.48
CA SER A 128 8.31 -16.26 -19.21
C SER A 128 7.34 -15.09 -18.93
N MET A 129 6.10 -15.25 -19.35
CA MET A 129 5.05 -14.23 -19.19
C MET A 129 4.69 -13.98 -17.72
N LEU A 130 4.74 -15.00 -16.87
CA LEU A 130 4.32 -14.94 -15.47
C LEU A 130 5.14 -13.99 -14.59
N PRO A 131 6.50 -13.98 -14.62
CA PRO A 131 7.27 -13.00 -13.85
C PRO A 131 6.96 -11.57 -14.23
N ARG A 132 6.81 -11.28 -15.54
CA ARG A 132 6.43 -9.95 -16.02
C ARG A 132 5.05 -9.55 -15.55
N LEU A 133 4.09 -10.48 -15.55
CA LEU A 133 2.73 -10.23 -15.08
C LEU A 133 2.70 -9.95 -13.57
N HIS A 134 3.45 -10.73 -12.77
CA HIS A 134 3.61 -10.46 -11.34
C HIS A 134 4.15 -9.06 -11.08
N GLU A 135 5.23 -8.68 -11.76
CA GLU A 135 5.85 -7.36 -11.64
C GLU A 135 4.89 -6.23 -12.05
N MET A 136 4.15 -6.39 -13.14
CA MET A 136 3.11 -5.44 -13.56
C MET A 136 2.01 -5.30 -12.51
N CYS A 137 1.54 -6.41 -11.93
CA CYS A 137 0.54 -6.38 -10.87
C CYS A 137 1.07 -5.65 -9.63
N ALA A 138 2.30 -5.94 -9.20
CA ALA A 138 2.92 -5.30 -8.05
C ALA A 138 3.12 -3.79 -8.26
N ARG A 139 3.63 -3.37 -9.42
CA ARG A 139 3.77 -1.94 -9.78
C ARG A 139 2.43 -1.22 -9.84
N THR A 140 1.43 -1.84 -10.49
CA THR A 140 0.08 -1.27 -10.57
C THR A 140 -0.57 -1.16 -9.20
N SER A 141 -0.34 -2.14 -8.32
CA SER A 141 -0.77 -2.07 -6.92
C SER A 141 -0.15 -0.87 -6.20
N ALA A 142 1.17 -0.73 -6.26
CA ALA A 142 1.88 0.36 -5.61
C ALA A 142 1.41 1.74 -6.10
N LEU A 143 1.25 1.90 -7.42
CA LEU A 143 0.72 3.12 -8.03
C LEU A 143 -0.72 3.39 -7.60
N GLY A 144 -1.58 2.38 -7.59
CA GLY A 144 -2.97 2.54 -7.17
C GLY A 144 -3.12 2.93 -5.70
N LEU A 145 -2.41 2.23 -4.81
CA LEU A 145 -2.40 2.53 -3.38
C LEU A 145 -1.81 3.92 -3.11
N GLY A 146 -0.64 4.23 -3.67
CA GLY A 146 0.03 5.52 -3.50
C GLY A 146 -0.83 6.69 -4.02
N THR A 147 -1.41 6.56 -5.22
CA THR A 147 -2.33 7.56 -5.79
C THR A 147 -3.56 7.73 -4.90
N GLY A 148 -4.15 6.64 -4.44
CA GLY A 148 -5.31 6.69 -3.54
C GLY A 148 -5.00 7.42 -2.23
N MET A 149 -3.87 7.10 -1.59
CA MET A 149 -3.39 7.76 -0.38
C MET A 149 -3.14 9.25 -0.62
N PHE A 150 -2.46 9.62 -1.71
CA PHE A 150 -2.18 11.01 -2.07
C PHE A 150 -3.46 11.82 -2.28
N VAL A 151 -4.44 11.29 -3.01
CA VAL A 151 -5.72 11.95 -3.25
C VAL A 151 -6.52 12.12 -1.95
N PHE A 152 -6.55 11.12 -1.10
CA PHE A 152 -7.20 11.21 0.21
C PHE A 152 -6.50 12.25 1.12
N CYS A 153 -5.17 12.29 1.12
CA CYS A 153 -4.39 13.29 1.84
C CYS A 153 -4.72 14.72 1.32
N SER A 154 -4.79 14.90 0.00
CA SER A 154 -5.17 16.17 -0.62
C SER A 154 -6.59 16.62 -0.21
N CYS A 155 -7.54 15.68 -0.11
CA CYS A 155 -8.88 15.98 0.42
C CYS A 155 -8.81 16.40 1.89
N ALA A 156 -8.00 15.73 2.71
CA ALA A 156 -7.84 16.08 4.12
C ALA A 156 -7.20 17.49 4.29
N ILE A 157 -6.18 17.81 3.49
CA ILE A 157 -5.56 19.14 3.45
C ILE A 157 -6.63 20.18 3.11
N LYS A 158 -7.39 19.97 2.05
CA LYS A 158 -8.49 20.86 1.67
C LYS A 158 -9.50 21.07 2.80
N GLY A 159 -9.95 19.99 3.42
CA GLY A 159 -10.95 20.07 4.49
C GLY A 159 -10.43 20.64 5.80
N TYR A 160 -9.09 20.65 6.01
CA TYR A 160 -8.46 21.31 7.14
C TYR A 160 -8.37 22.84 6.96
N PHE A 161 -7.97 23.31 5.77
CA PHE A 161 -7.78 24.74 5.49
C PHE A 161 -9.05 25.46 5.03
N ILE A 162 -10.01 24.73 4.44
CA ILE A 162 -11.28 25.28 4.00
C ILE A 162 -12.39 24.61 4.81
N PRO A 163 -12.69 25.10 6.01
CA PRO A 163 -13.66 24.49 6.90
C PRO A 163 -15.05 24.56 6.25
N VAL A 164 -15.72 23.42 6.19
CA VAL A 164 -17.12 23.32 5.80
C VAL A 164 -17.94 23.49 7.08
N ILE A 165 -18.86 24.46 7.12
CA ILE A 165 -19.77 24.71 8.26
C ILE A 165 -19.05 25.21 9.55
N GLY A 166 -18.04 26.08 9.42
CA GLY A 166 -17.48 26.84 10.56
C GLY A 166 -16.54 26.07 11.49
N ASN A 167 -16.43 24.74 11.38
CA ASN A 167 -15.53 23.91 12.18
C ASN A 167 -14.51 23.17 11.30
N LYS A 168 -13.31 22.96 11.84
CA LYS A 168 -12.28 22.14 11.17
C LYS A 168 -12.81 20.69 11.03
N THR A 169 -12.94 20.23 9.81
CA THR A 169 -13.46 18.88 9.51
C THR A 169 -12.46 17.79 9.91
N PHE A 170 -11.16 18.09 9.81
CA PHE A 170 -10.07 17.15 10.13
C PHE A 170 -9.11 17.76 11.14
N ASN A 171 -8.51 16.89 11.96
CA ASN A 171 -7.54 17.32 12.96
C ASN A 171 -6.11 17.34 12.38
N LEU A 172 -5.21 18.09 13.05
CA LEU A 172 -3.81 18.22 12.63
C LEU A 172 -3.07 16.86 12.67
N GLN A 173 -3.42 15.98 13.62
CA GLN A 173 -2.78 14.68 13.77
C GLN A 173 -3.02 13.80 12.53
N LEU A 174 -4.25 13.75 12.01
CA LEU A 174 -4.56 13.08 10.75
C LEU A 174 -3.73 13.64 9.60
N LEU A 175 -3.72 14.97 9.49
CA LEU A 175 -3.03 15.66 8.40
C LEU A 175 -1.54 15.35 8.39
N VAL A 176 -0.87 15.54 9.54
CA VAL A 176 0.57 15.24 9.68
C VAL A 176 0.85 13.77 9.41
N SER A 177 0.06 12.84 9.97
CA SER A 177 0.22 11.42 9.74
C SER A 177 0.12 11.09 8.25
N TRP A 178 -0.91 11.60 7.57
CA TRP A 178 -1.12 11.28 6.15
C TRP A 178 -0.09 11.92 5.23
N ILE A 179 0.38 13.14 5.52
CA ILE A 179 1.49 13.77 4.78
C ILE A 179 2.74 12.90 4.90
N LEU A 180 3.10 12.50 6.13
CA LEU A 180 4.26 11.63 6.35
C LEU A 180 4.13 10.29 5.63
N MET A 181 2.91 9.69 5.62
CA MET A 181 2.67 8.41 4.95
C MET A 181 2.63 8.52 3.42
N THR A 182 2.46 9.71 2.85
CA THR A 182 2.54 9.90 1.39
C THR A 182 3.96 10.15 0.88
N LEU A 183 4.92 10.47 1.74
CA LEU A 183 6.31 10.71 1.35
C LEU A 183 7.00 9.47 0.74
N PRO A 184 6.96 8.25 1.33
CA PRO A 184 7.61 7.09 0.76
C PRO A 184 7.15 6.75 -0.67
N PRO A 185 5.85 6.70 -1.01
CA PRO A 185 5.41 6.51 -2.39
C PRO A 185 5.93 7.58 -3.36
N ILE A 186 6.02 8.84 -2.91
CA ILE A 186 6.59 9.92 -3.73
C ILE A 186 8.08 9.68 -3.96
N LEU A 187 8.83 9.31 -2.92
CA LEU A 187 10.27 9.02 -3.05
C LEU A 187 10.53 7.82 -3.95
N VAL A 188 9.70 6.78 -3.88
CA VAL A 188 9.75 5.65 -4.82
C VAL A 188 9.51 6.11 -6.26
N ALA A 189 8.48 6.90 -6.50
CA ALA A 189 8.19 7.43 -7.84
C ALA A 189 9.34 8.30 -8.37
N LEU A 190 9.93 9.14 -7.52
CA LEU A 190 11.10 9.95 -7.88
C LEU A 190 12.34 9.09 -8.18
N SER A 191 12.58 8.03 -7.42
CA SER A 191 13.69 7.11 -7.68
C SER A 191 13.54 6.37 -9.02
N GLU A 192 12.32 5.95 -9.35
CA GLU A 192 12.01 5.34 -10.67
C GLU A 192 12.19 6.35 -11.80
N CYS A 193 11.73 7.59 -11.64
CA CYS A 193 11.96 8.66 -12.62
C CYS A 193 13.46 8.93 -12.83
N LEU A 194 14.26 8.94 -11.76
CA LEU A 194 15.71 9.12 -11.84
C LEU A 194 16.37 7.94 -12.56
N LEU A 195 15.93 6.73 -12.29
CA LEU A 195 16.42 5.54 -12.99
C LEU A 195 16.12 5.60 -14.48
N LEU A 196 14.90 5.96 -14.87
CA LEU A 196 14.50 6.15 -16.27
C LEU A 196 15.34 7.25 -16.96
N ALA A 197 15.56 8.38 -16.25
CA ALA A 197 16.41 9.46 -16.76
C ALA A 197 17.87 9.01 -16.95
N THR A 198 18.37 8.12 -16.10
CA THR A 198 19.70 7.53 -16.21
C THR A 198 19.80 6.62 -17.44
N TYR A 199 18.79 5.80 -17.69
CA TYR A 199 18.70 4.98 -18.91
C TYR A 199 18.57 5.83 -20.18
N ALA A 200 17.96 7.01 -20.09
CA ALA A 200 17.90 7.98 -21.19
C ALA A 200 19.20 8.81 -21.36
N HIS A 201 20.29 8.44 -20.63
CA HIS A 201 21.62 9.05 -20.72
C HIS A 201 21.70 10.54 -20.36
N PHE A 202 20.84 11.04 -19.49
CA PHE A 202 21.00 12.40 -18.94
C PHE A 202 22.21 12.46 -18.00
N THR A 203 23.15 13.35 -18.26
CA THR A 203 24.42 13.46 -17.49
C THR A 203 24.21 13.71 -15.99
N TRP A 204 23.26 14.56 -15.63
CA TRP A 204 22.95 14.85 -14.23
C TRP A 204 22.40 13.63 -13.46
N SER A 205 21.57 12.81 -14.10
CA SER A 205 21.00 11.62 -13.49
C SER A 205 22.05 10.55 -13.24
N THR A 206 23.02 10.43 -14.14
CA THR A 206 24.12 9.47 -13.99
C THR A 206 24.97 9.80 -12.76
N ALA A 207 25.29 11.08 -12.52
CA ALA A 207 26.03 11.50 -11.34
C ALA A 207 25.27 11.18 -10.03
N VAL A 208 23.95 11.47 -9.97
CA VAL A 208 23.11 11.14 -8.81
C VAL A 208 23.00 9.64 -8.62
N TYR A 209 22.82 8.88 -9.69
CA TYR A 209 22.79 7.41 -9.64
C TYR A 209 24.08 6.84 -9.04
N HIS A 210 25.26 7.28 -9.51
CA HIS A 210 26.53 6.81 -8.98
C HIS A 210 26.72 7.16 -7.49
N ALA A 211 26.19 8.27 -7.02
CA ALA A 211 26.24 8.64 -5.62
C ALA A 211 25.32 7.76 -4.75
N LEU A 212 24.17 7.35 -5.26
CA LEU A 212 23.14 6.63 -4.50
C LEU A 212 23.16 5.11 -4.63
N LYS A 213 23.73 4.55 -5.71
CA LYS A 213 23.67 3.12 -6.05
C LYS A 213 24.14 2.16 -4.95
N ASN A 214 25.00 2.61 -4.06
CA ASN A 214 25.52 1.82 -2.95
C ASN A 214 24.72 2.04 -1.64
N SER A 215 23.74 2.94 -1.64
CA SER A 215 22.92 3.18 -0.46
C SER A 215 21.77 2.17 -0.37
N VAL A 216 21.41 1.76 0.85
CA VAL A 216 20.24 0.88 1.08
C VAL A 216 18.96 1.50 0.52
N ALA A 217 18.84 2.84 0.59
CA ALA A 217 17.69 3.58 0.09
C ALA A 217 17.55 3.55 -1.45
N TRP A 218 18.56 3.05 -2.18
CA TRP A 218 18.47 2.85 -3.64
C TRP A 218 17.90 1.48 -4.02
N HIS A 219 17.81 0.54 -3.09
CA HIS A 219 17.33 -0.80 -3.37
C HIS A 219 15.80 -0.88 -3.28
N LEU A 220 15.16 -1.46 -4.31
CA LEU A 220 13.72 -1.71 -4.35
C LEU A 220 13.24 -2.48 -3.11
N ALA A 221 14.06 -3.43 -2.63
CA ALA A 221 13.77 -4.21 -1.44
C ALA A 221 13.44 -3.33 -0.22
N PHE A 222 14.26 -2.33 0.05
CA PHE A 222 14.02 -1.38 1.14
C PHE A 222 12.65 -0.67 0.98
N TRP A 223 12.33 -0.23 -0.23
CA TRP A 223 11.07 0.49 -0.48
C TRP A 223 9.83 -0.39 -0.44
N GLU A 224 9.96 -1.69 -0.77
CA GLU A 224 8.84 -2.63 -0.58
C GLU A 224 8.46 -2.75 0.90
N TRP A 225 9.44 -2.84 1.81
CA TRP A 225 9.19 -2.88 3.25
C TRP A 225 8.66 -1.55 3.78
N VAL A 226 9.29 -0.44 3.40
CA VAL A 226 8.83 0.91 3.79
C VAL A 226 7.43 1.17 3.25
N GLY A 227 7.15 0.82 1.99
CA GLY A 227 5.84 0.97 1.38
C GLY A 227 4.77 0.15 2.10
N SER A 228 5.06 -1.10 2.45
CA SER A 228 4.15 -1.96 3.21
C SER A 228 3.83 -1.37 4.59
N ALA A 229 4.86 -0.94 5.32
CA ALA A 229 4.68 -0.28 6.63
C ALA A 229 3.87 1.02 6.49
N THR A 230 4.15 1.81 5.46
CA THR A 230 3.46 3.07 5.18
C THR A 230 1.97 2.87 4.91
N VAL A 231 1.60 1.90 4.08
CA VAL A 231 0.20 1.57 3.81
C VAL A 231 -0.50 1.13 5.10
N PHE A 232 0.14 0.26 5.89
CA PHE A 232 -0.43 -0.18 7.16
C PHE A 232 -0.65 0.99 8.13
N LEU A 233 0.33 1.88 8.30
CA LEU A 233 0.21 3.06 9.15
C LEU A 233 -0.84 4.05 8.64
N PHE A 234 -1.01 4.16 7.32
CA PHE A 234 -2.08 4.96 6.73
C PHE A 234 -3.47 4.40 7.08
N LEU A 235 -3.66 3.08 7.04
CA LEU A 235 -4.91 2.44 7.46
C LEU A 235 -5.17 2.64 8.95
N LEU A 236 -4.14 2.44 9.78
CA LEU A 236 -4.23 2.64 11.23
C LEU A 236 -4.58 4.11 11.57
N SER A 237 -3.88 5.07 10.99
CA SER A 237 -4.14 6.50 11.21
C SER A 237 -5.53 6.91 10.70
N SER A 238 -5.99 6.31 9.60
CA SER A 238 -7.34 6.51 9.08
C SER A 238 -8.40 6.01 10.07
N ALA A 239 -8.19 4.84 10.68
CA ALA A 239 -9.09 4.31 11.68
C ALA A 239 -9.06 5.12 12.99
N LEU A 240 -7.90 5.67 13.38
CA LEU A 240 -7.72 6.43 14.62
C LEU A 240 -8.28 7.85 14.52
N PHE A 241 -7.99 8.57 13.43
CA PHE A 241 -8.11 10.02 13.40
C PHE A 241 -9.22 10.56 12.48
N LEU A 242 -9.78 9.75 11.56
CA LEU A 242 -10.92 10.19 10.78
C LEU A 242 -12.15 10.43 11.65
N PRO A 243 -12.99 11.43 11.38
CA PRO A 243 -14.20 11.69 12.17
C PRO A 243 -15.15 10.50 12.16
N GLU A 244 -15.85 10.24 13.28
CA GLU A 244 -16.80 9.12 13.36
C GLU A 244 -18.06 9.37 12.54
N HIS A 245 -18.54 10.60 12.58
CA HIS A 245 -19.76 10.97 11.85
C HIS A 245 -19.49 11.26 10.40
N THR A 246 -20.26 10.65 9.51
CA THR A 246 -20.34 11.02 8.11
C THR A 246 -21.40 12.10 7.98
N TYR A 247 -21.03 13.27 7.51
CA TYR A 247 -22.01 14.27 7.10
C TYR A 247 -22.65 13.77 5.79
N GLU A 248 -23.87 13.24 5.90
CA GLU A 248 -24.70 12.88 4.75
C GLU A 248 -25.27 14.11 4.06
#